data_9d70f396825fdb19fcbc6eb7704e02f9
#
_entry.id   9d70f396825fdb19fcbc6eb7704e02f9
#
_cell.length_a   1.000
_cell.length_b   1.000
_cell.length_c   1.000
_cell.angle_alpha   90.00
_cell.angle_beta   90.00
_cell.angle_gamma   90.00
#
_symmetry.space_group_name_H-M   'P 1'
#
loop_
_entity.id
_entity.type
_entity.pdbx_description
1 polymer ?
#
loop_
_entity_poly.entity_id
_entity_poly.type
_entity_poly.pdbx_seq_one_letter_code
_entity_poly.pdbx_strand_id
1 'polypeptide(L)'
;MRRFPDLPRAWSASFVFAGLALAWSASFAQTEVSGGAAATGSPVPKSISVPQARLDGADKDSANFLHSNMSYAQTRYYPAAQINTSNVAKLKPAFQFQTEVLESMETAPIVVDGVMYITTSYNHLYALDAATGKEFWHYKHKMGPVTTFCCGPNNRGVAVMGDRLYMGTLDAKLLAFDAKTGKVLWSTQIADPEAGYSETMAPVAVNGKVLIGTNGGEYGIRGFVKAYDANDGKLLWTFSTIPEKGHEGVWAVNDATGRNMHRDIGAEKAALAKNADFYKTLGGGVWMAPAIDKETNMVFFVVGNPSPDLYGAERPGDNLYTDSIVAVDLNTGAYKWHYQYVAHDVWDLDAVSPVILTEAKGKDGKMTKVAIHGGKTGHVYVHDRATGELIRFSEAMIPQENMWVLPTKEGARMLPGANGGVEWSPMAINPKLRMVYAANLHQPMTYHVEQAAYPGGKLWLGGAFKVIPTEKQWGRLAAVNLDTGKVAWKFDTEQPLIGGALATAGDLVFYGEGNGLFRALHAGTGQLLWEFNCGAGANAMPVSYMVKGKQYVAMGCGGNTQLDFKRGDTLAVFALD
;
A
#
# COMPACT_ATOMS: atom_id res chain seq x y z
N MET A 1 -10.95 23.26 74.25
CA MET A 1 -10.94 22.74 75.62
C MET A 1 -11.51 21.35 75.66
N ARG A 2 -10.81 20.46 76.36
CA ARG A 2 -10.98 19.04 76.74
C ARG A 2 -10.36 18.08 75.73
N ARG A 3 -9.16 17.69 75.97
CA ARG A 3 -8.40 16.78 76.84
C ARG A 3 -8.63 15.31 76.47
N PHE A 4 -7.53 14.71 76.00
CA PHE A 4 -7.26 13.27 75.94
C PHE A 4 -7.27 12.64 77.34
N PRO A 5 -7.42 11.31 77.45
CA PRO A 5 -6.42 10.60 78.22
C PRO A 5 -5.90 9.31 77.54
N ASP A 6 -4.75 9.03 77.96
CA ASP A 6 -3.65 8.15 77.91
C ASP A 6 -3.87 6.64 77.63
N LEU A 7 -2.82 6.07 77.04
CA LEU A 7 -2.49 4.67 76.88
C LEU A 7 -2.22 3.92 78.20
N PRO A 8 -2.20 2.59 78.15
CA PRO A 8 -1.02 1.91 78.70
C PRO A 8 -0.34 0.91 77.77
N ARG A 9 0.95 0.76 78.08
CA ARG A 9 2.00 -0.03 77.46
C ARG A 9 1.91 -1.53 77.73
N ALA A 10 2.49 -2.23 76.76
CA ALA A 10 3.29 -3.47 76.84
C ALA A 10 2.57 -4.81 76.96
N TRP A 11 2.92 -5.69 75.98
CA TRP A 11 3.73 -6.90 76.26
C TRP A 11 4.24 -7.48 74.93
N SER A 12 5.56 -7.68 74.90
CA SER A 12 6.32 -8.34 73.85
C SER A 12 6.02 -9.84 73.84
N ALA A 13 5.70 -10.36 72.64
CA ALA A 13 5.85 -11.79 72.37
C ALA A 13 6.46 -11.95 70.96
N SER A 14 7.70 -12.40 70.94
CA SER A 14 8.43 -12.77 69.73
C SER A 14 7.80 -14.03 69.14
N PHE A 15 7.20 -13.94 67.98
CA PHE A 15 6.93 -15.10 67.11
C PHE A 15 7.81 -15.02 65.90
N VAL A 16 8.73 -15.95 65.79
CA VAL A 16 9.49 -16.23 64.58
C VAL A 16 8.55 -16.87 63.59
N PHE A 17 8.13 -16.13 62.58
CA PHE A 17 7.50 -16.70 61.38
C PHE A 17 8.56 -16.80 60.30
N ALA A 18 8.94 -18.03 59.97
CA ALA A 18 9.66 -18.34 58.75
C ALA A 18 8.73 -18.03 57.57
N GLY A 19 8.93 -16.87 56.97
CA GLY A 19 8.21 -16.48 55.75
C GLY A 19 8.74 -17.23 54.56
N LEU A 20 8.00 -18.23 54.06
CA LEU A 20 8.13 -18.64 52.66
C LEU A 20 7.69 -17.46 51.80
N ALA A 21 8.64 -16.75 51.23
CA ALA A 21 8.42 -15.84 50.14
C ALA A 21 8.12 -16.68 48.88
N LEU A 22 6.83 -16.99 48.65
CA LEU A 22 6.35 -17.37 47.34
C LEU A 22 6.46 -16.11 46.48
N ALA A 23 7.57 -16.03 45.73
CA ALA A 23 7.68 -15.12 44.60
C ALA A 23 6.62 -15.54 43.55
N TRP A 24 5.49 -14.88 43.60
CA TRP A 24 4.61 -14.84 42.42
C TRP A 24 5.35 -14.03 41.37
N SER A 25 6.19 -14.70 40.58
CA SER A 25 6.50 -14.27 39.24
C SER A 25 5.18 -14.31 38.46
N ALA A 26 4.52 -13.16 38.37
CA ALA A 26 3.51 -12.95 37.37
C ALA A 26 4.25 -13.07 36.04
N SER A 27 4.38 -14.29 35.53
CA SER A 27 4.57 -14.51 34.12
C SER A 27 3.32 -13.92 33.46
N PHE A 28 3.43 -12.71 32.95
CA PHE A 28 2.59 -12.29 31.85
C PHE A 28 2.94 -13.26 30.72
N ALA A 29 2.23 -14.38 30.67
CA ALA A 29 2.17 -15.18 29.48
C ALA A 29 1.58 -14.23 28.44
N GLN A 30 2.43 -13.65 27.61
CA GLN A 30 2.02 -13.16 26.33
C GLN A 30 1.35 -14.36 25.68
N THR A 31 0.02 -14.30 25.62
CA THR A 31 -0.73 -15.20 24.78
C THR A 31 -0.44 -14.72 23.38
N GLU A 32 0.73 -15.09 22.84
CA GLU A 32 0.87 -15.09 21.41
C GLU A 32 -0.35 -15.82 20.87
N VAL A 33 -1.01 -15.24 19.88
CA VAL A 33 -1.92 -16.00 19.04
C VAL A 33 -1.00 -16.90 18.23
N SER A 34 -0.47 -17.92 18.89
CA SER A 34 0.34 -18.93 18.25
C SER A 34 -0.49 -19.60 17.18
N GLY A 35 0.14 -19.90 16.06
CA GLY A 35 -0.50 -20.58 14.95
C GLY A 35 -1.38 -21.74 15.42
N GLY A 36 -2.65 -21.70 15.08
CA GLY A 36 -3.63 -22.69 15.50
C GLY A 36 -4.97 -22.14 15.96
N ALA A 37 -5.10 -20.83 16.23
CA ALA A 37 -6.41 -20.23 16.46
C ALA A 37 -7.27 -20.37 15.19
N ALA A 38 -8.48 -20.89 15.33
CA ALA A 38 -9.44 -20.93 14.24
C ALA A 38 -10.20 -19.61 14.18
N ALA A 39 -10.59 -19.19 12.97
CA ALA A 39 -11.56 -18.13 12.79
C ALA A 39 -12.92 -18.54 13.35
N THR A 40 -13.76 -17.57 13.69
CA THR A 40 -15.18 -17.83 14.02
C THR A 40 -15.96 -18.12 12.74
N GLY A 41 -17.00 -18.95 12.80
CA GLY A 41 -17.86 -19.27 11.67
C GLY A 41 -17.74 -20.71 11.20
N SER A 42 -18.15 -20.97 9.96
CA SER A 42 -18.15 -22.29 9.33
C SER A 42 -17.13 -22.36 8.20
N PRO A 43 -16.50 -23.51 7.97
CA PRO A 43 -15.60 -23.69 6.84
C PRO A 43 -16.26 -23.39 5.50
N VAL A 44 -15.48 -22.89 4.55
CA VAL A 44 -15.89 -22.80 3.15
C VAL A 44 -16.36 -24.18 2.67
N PRO A 45 -17.50 -24.29 1.95
CA PRO A 45 -18.11 -25.59 1.60
C PRO A 45 -17.24 -26.50 0.74
N LYS A 46 -16.33 -25.91 -0.04
CA LYS A 46 -15.43 -26.62 -0.97
C LYS A 46 -13.96 -26.42 -0.62
N SER A 47 -13.10 -27.27 -1.15
CA SER A 47 -11.66 -27.09 -1.04
C SER A 47 -11.20 -25.93 -1.92
N ILE A 48 -10.30 -25.12 -1.41
CA ILE A 48 -9.60 -24.09 -2.15
C ILE A 48 -8.27 -24.67 -2.63
N SER A 49 -7.94 -24.48 -3.91
CA SER A 49 -6.67 -24.90 -4.49
C SER A 49 -6.26 -23.99 -5.63
N VAL A 50 -5.20 -23.23 -5.39
CA VAL A 50 -4.65 -22.28 -6.36
C VAL A 50 -3.17 -22.64 -6.63
N PRO A 51 -2.90 -23.66 -7.47
CA PRO A 51 -1.53 -23.99 -7.85
C PRO A 51 -0.89 -22.85 -8.63
N GLN A 52 0.44 -22.82 -8.68
CA GLN A 52 1.22 -21.77 -9.34
C GLN A 52 0.74 -21.46 -10.77
N ALA A 53 0.39 -22.47 -11.55
CA ALA A 53 -0.10 -22.30 -12.92
C ALA A 53 -1.38 -21.44 -13.02
N ARG A 54 -2.26 -21.47 -12.01
CA ARG A 54 -3.43 -20.56 -11.97
C ARG A 54 -3.02 -19.12 -11.68
N LEU A 55 -2.07 -18.93 -10.77
CA LEU A 55 -1.51 -17.59 -10.48
C LEU A 55 -0.81 -17.01 -11.70
N ASP A 56 -0.09 -17.84 -12.45
CA ASP A 56 0.59 -17.44 -13.69
C ASP A 56 -0.37 -17.02 -14.80
N GLY A 57 -1.53 -17.64 -14.86
CA GLY A 57 -2.58 -17.38 -15.87
C GLY A 57 -3.68 -16.40 -15.41
N ALA A 58 -3.50 -15.72 -14.26
CA ALA A 58 -4.55 -14.91 -13.67
C ALA A 58 -5.02 -13.76 -14.57
N ASP A 59 -4.15 -13.21 -15.43
CA ASP A 59 -4.48 -12.17 -16.41
C ASP A 59 -5.55 -12.59 -17.45
N LYS A 60 -5.76 -13.89 -17.63
CA LYS A 60 -6.75 -14.50 -18.55
C LYS A 60 -7.94 -15.13 -17.82
N ASP A 61 -7.88 -15.21 -16.49
CA ASP A 61 -8.92 -15.84 -15.68
C ASP A 61 -10.06 -14.87 -15.40
N SER A 62 -11.15 -15.01 -16.17
CA SER A 62 -12.35 -14.20 -15.96
C SER A 62 -13.26 -14.72 -14.83
N ALA A 63 -13.05 -15.92 -14.30
CA ALA A 63 -13.85 -16.44 -13.20
C ALA A 63 -13.38 -15.90 -11.84
N ASN A 64 -12.13 -15.58 -11.72
CA ASN A 64 -11.47 -15.28 -10.45
C ASN A 64 -10.81 -13.90 -10.46
N PHE A 65 -10.32 -13.49 -9.27
CA PHE A 65 -9.45 -12.33 -9.07
C PHE A 65 -8.37 -12.75 -8.07
N LEU A 66 -7.29 -13.39 -8.56
CA LEU A 66 -6.37 -14.17 -7.75
C LEU A 66 -5.23 -13.37 -7.09
N HIS A 67 -4.99 -12.14 -7.55
CA HIS A 67 -3.98 -11.23 -7.00
C HIS A 67 -4.62 -9.89 -6.63
N SER A 68 -4.07 -9.16 -5.68
CA SER A 68 -4.54 -7.84 -5.26
C SER A 68 -4.65 -6.84 -6.43
N ASN A 69 -3.81 -6.99 -7.46
CA ASN A 69 -3.80 -6.17 -8.66
C ASN A 69 -4.02 -6.99 -9.96
N MET A 70 -4.89 -8.00 -9.91
CA MET A 70 -5.33 -8.89 -10.98
C MET A 70 -4.31 -9.94 -11.40
N SER A 71 -3.02 -9.60 -11.57
CA SER A 71 -1.97 -10.49 -12.06
C SER A 71 -0.60 -10.12 -11.49
N TYR A 72 0.40 -10.94 -11.74
CA TYR A 72 1.81 -10.61 -11.43
C TYR A 72 2.31 -9.34 -12.13
N ALA A 73 1.75 -9.03 -13.32
CA ALA A 73 2.06 -7.80 -14.04
C ALA A 73 1.33 -6.56 -13.49
N GLN A 74 0.44 -6.72 -12.53
CA GLN A 74 -0.29 -5.67 -11.81
C GLN A 74 -1.13 -4.75 -12.72
N THR A 75 -1.69 -5.30 -13.79
CA THR A 75 -2.37 -4.53 -14.84
C THR A 75 -3.72 -3.99 -14.45
N ARG A 76 -4.38 -4.57 -13.43
CA ARG A 76 -5.76 -4.26 -13.04
C ARG A 76 -6.70 -4.16 -14.25
N TYR A 77 -6.49 -5.06 -15.22
CA TYR A 77 -7.33 -5.24 -16.40
C TYR A 77 -8.08 -6.56 -16.31
N TYR A 78 -9.40 -6.48 -16.14
CA TYR A 78 -10.24 -7.66 -16.04
C TYR A 78 -10.69 -8.15 -17.42
N PRO A 79 -10.48 -9.43 -17.80
CA PRO A 79 -10.58 -9.88 -19.20
C PRO A 79 -11.99 -10.24 -19.66
N ALA A 80 -13.06 -9.86 -18.94
CA ALA A 80 -14.43 -10.13 -19.36
C ALA A 80 -15.20 -8.86 -19.71
N ALA A 81 -16.19 -8.99 -20.61
CA ALA A 81 -16.98 -7.92 -21.19
C ALA A 81 -18.50 -8.12 -21.04
N GLN A 82 -18.97 -8.98 -20.12
CA GLN A 82 -20.39 -9.14 -19.88
C GLN A 82 -21.00 -7.82 -19.40
N ILE A 83 -20.32 -7.11 -18.49
CA ILE A 83 -20.58 -5.73 -18.14
C ILE A 83 -19.75 -4.85 -19.08
N ASN A 84 -20.40 -3.98 -19.85
CA ASN A 84 -19.77 -3.18 -20.88
C ASN A 84 -20.47 -1.82 -21.06
N THR A 85 -19.96 -0.99 -21.96
CA THR A 85 -20.47 0.37 -22.21
C THR A 85 -21.94 0.46 -22.60
N SER A 86 -22.53 -0.61 -23.16
CA SER A 86 -23.95 -0.61 -23.59
C SER A 86 -24.93 -0.97 -22.47
N ASN A 87 -24.46 -1.60 -21.38
CA ASN A 87 -25.33 -2.11 -20.32
C ASN A 87 -24.95 -1.70 -18.89
N VAL A 88 -23.79 -1.07 -18.69
CA VAL A 88 -23.31 -0.67 -17.36
C VAL A 88 -24.30 0.23 -16.61
N ALA A 89 -25.08 1.04 -17.31
CA ALA A 89 -26.14 1.87 -16.71
C ALA A 89 -27.24 1.05 -15.99
N LYS A 90 -27.29 -0.27 -16.22
CA LYS A 90 -28.24 -1.19 -15.57
C LYS A 90 -27.66 -1.89 -14.34
N LEU A 91 -26.41 -1.61 -13.97
CA LEU A 91 -25.82 -2.21 -12.75
C LEU A 91 -26.62 -1.84 -11.52
N LYS A 92 -26.86 -2.84 -10.68
CA LYS A 92 -27.56 -2.71 -9.39
C LYS A 92 -26.76 -3.43 -8.29
N PRO A 93 -26.93 -3.03 -7.02
CA PRO A 93 -26.42 -3.82 -5.92
C PRO A 93 -26.96 -5.25 -5.95
N ALA A 94 -26.07 -6.23 -6.01
CA ALA A 94 -26.43 -7.64 -5.89
C ALA A 94 -26.52 -8.02 -4.42
N PHE A 95 -25.57 -7.53 -3.60
CA PHE A 95 -25.60 -7.62 -2.15
C PHE A 95 -24.69 -6.54 -1.54
N GLN A 96 -24.82 -6.34 -0.24
CA GLN A 96 -23.92 -5.58 0.60
C GLN A 96 -23.52 -6.42 1.81
N PHE A 97 -22.26 -6.31 2.22
CA PHE A 97 -21.75 -6.95 3.43
C PHE A 97 -21.14 -5.86 4.33
N GLN A 98 -21.53 -5.84 5.60
CA GLN A 98 -20.99 -4.93 6.61
C GLN A 98 -19.94 -5.64 7.44
N THR A 99 -18.75 -5.06 7.52
CA THR A 99 -17.61 -5.65 8.23
C THR A 99 -17.60 -5.34 9.73
N GLU A 100 -18.43 -4.40 10.18
CA GLU A 100 -18.49 -3.87 11.56
C GLU A 100 -17.17 -3.18 12.00
N VAL A 101 -16.29 -2.84 11.04
CA VAL A 101 -15.03 -2.12 11.28
C VAL A 101 -15.14 -0.73 10.67
N LEU A 102 -15.51 0.26 11.49
CA LEU A 102 -15.70 1.66 11.08
C LEU A 102 -14.36 2.39 11.00
N GLU A 103 -13.53 2.02 10.03
CA GLU A 103 -12.23 2.63 9.77
C GLU A 103 -11.90 2.54 8.26
N SER A 104 -10.82 3.21 7.81
CA SER A 104 -10.36 3.15 6.43
C SER A 104 -10.47 1.75 5.84
N MET A 105 -10.97 1.65 4.62
CA MET A 105 -11.07 0.37 3.92
C MET A 105 -10.34 0.48 2.57
N GLU A 106 -9.13 -0.05 2.53
CA GLU A 106 -8.23 0.00 1.37
C GLU A 106 -7.99 -1.39 0.76
N THR A 107 -8.80 -2.37 1.13
CA THR A 107 -8.64 -3.76 0.70
C THR A 107 -8.75 -3.94 -0.81
N ALA A 108 -7.95 -4.85 -1.34
CA ALA A 108 -8.19 -5.47 -2.65
C ALA A 108 -8.79 -6.87 -2.42
N PRO A 109 -10.08 -7.06 -2.58
CA PRO A 109 -10.66 -8.39 -2.48
C PRO A 109 -10.00 -9.36 -3.46
N ILE A 110 -9.72 -10.60 -3.03
CA ILE A 110 -9.41 -11.70 -3.95
C ILE A 110 -10.59 -12.65 -4.01
N VAL A 111 -10.81 -13.23 -5.19
CA VAL A 111 -11.92 -14.18 -5.41
C VAL A 111 -11.38 -15.45 -6.01
N VAL A 112 -11.67 -16.58 -5.35
CA VAL A 112 -11.23 -17.92 -5.72
C VAL A 112 -12.44 -18.84 -5.78
N ASP A 113 -12.81 -19.29 -6.97
CA ASP A 113 -13.88 -20.27 -7.18
C ASP A 113 -15.20 -19.91 -6.48
N GLY A 114 -15.55 -18.62 -6.46
CA GLY A 114 -16.78 -18.09 -5.85
C GLY A 114 -16.69 -17.88 -4.34
N VAL A 115 -15.50 -17.92 -3.76
CA VAL A 115 -15.21 -17.47 -2.40
C VAL A 115 -14.44 -16.16 -2.48
N MET A 116 -14.90 -15.13 -1.78
CA MET A 116 -14.23 -13.84 -1.69
C MET A 116 -13.53 -13.72 -0.34
N TYR A 117 -12.27 -13.31 -0.37
CA TYR A 117 -11.49 -12.98 0.83
C TYR A 117 -11.24 -11.46 0.86
N ILE A 118 -11.59 -10.84 1.97
CA ILE A 118 -11.39 -9.40 2.19
C ILE A 118 -10.71 -9.15 3.52
N THR A 119 -9.90 -8.12 3.58
CA THR A 119 -9.33 -7.61 4.83
C THR A 119 -9.94 -6.27 5.19
N THR A 120 -9.82 -5.87 6.45
CA THR A 120 -10.15 -4.51 6.91
C THR A 120 -9.01 -3.96 7.74
N SER A 121 -9.12 -2.70 8.12
CA SER A 121 -8.30 -2.12 9.17
C SER A 121 -8.27 -3.02 10.41
N TYR A 122 -7.18 -2.91 11.19
CA TYR A 122 -6.90 -3.77 12.36
C TYR A 122 -6.70 -5.25 12.05
N ASN A 123 -6.42 -5.58 10.76
CA ASN A 123 -6.10 -6.94 10.29
C ASN A 123 -7.22 -7.97 10.54
N HIS A 124 -8.46 -7.62 10.30
CA HIS A 124 -9.52 -8.61 10.17
C HIS A 124 -9.44 -9.27 8.77
N LEU A 125 -9.82 -10.53 8.69
CA LEU A 125 -9.89 -11.29 7.43
C LEU A 125 -11.20 -12.09 7.39
N TYR A 126 -11.97 -11.90 6.32
CA TYR A 126 -13.25 -12.55 6.11
C TYR A 126 -13.21 -13.45 4.89
N ALA A 127 -13.92 -14.56 4.93
CA ALA A 127 -14.27 -15.38 3.77
C ALA A 127 -15.78 -15.32 3.54
N LEU A 128 -16.17 -14.90 2.35
CA LEU A 128 -17.56 -14.69 1.97
C LEU A 128 -17.94 -15.51 0.75
N ASP A 129 -19.20 -15.88 0.63
CA ASP A 129 -19.77 -16.31 -0.64
C ASP A 129 -19.80 -15.12 -1.60
N ALA A 130 -19.08 -15.23 -2.71
CA ALA A 130 -18.88 -14.12 -3.64
C ALA A 130 -20.14 -13.74 -4.46
N ALA A 131 -21.21 -14.56 -4.42
CA ALA A 131 -22.47 -14.27 -5.09
C ALA A 131 -23.55 -13.69 -4.18
N THR A 132 -23.45 -13.92 -2.86
CA THR A 132 -24.50 -13.59 -1.90
C THR A 132 -24.04 -12.73 -0.74
N GLY A 133 -22.73 -12.62 -0.50
CA GLY A 133 -22.16 -11.96 0.66
C GLY A 133 -22.30 -12.72 1.96
N LYS A 134 -22.79 -13.97 1.93
CA LYS A 134 -22.87 -14.79 3.15
C LYS A 134 -21.48 -15.05 3.70
N GLU A 135 -21.26 -14.69 4.96
CA GLU A 135 -20.02 -14.99 5.67
C GLU A 135 -19.89 -16.50 5.92
N PHE A 136 -18.72 -17.03 5.59
CA PHE A 136 -18.32 -18.38 5.98
C PHE A 136 -17.56 -18.33 7.29
N TRP A 137 -16.46 -17.55 7.35
CA TRP A 137 -15.66 -17.38 8.55
C TRP A 137 -15.03 -16.01 8.61
N HIS A 138 -14.68 -15.60 9.84
CA HIS A 138 -14.05 -14.34 10.16
C HIS A 138 -12.89 -14.56 11.13
N TYR A 139 -11.69 -14.11 10.76
CA TYR A 139 -10.53 -14.03 11.62
C TYR A 139 -10.31 -12.59 12.08
N LYS A 140 -10.18 -12.41 13.39
CA LYS A 140 -9.85 -11.12 14.01
C LYS A 140 -8.46 -11.22 14.62
N HIS A 141 -7.50 -10.46 14.07
CA HIS A 141 -6.14 -10.46 14.60
C HIS A 141 -6.09 -9.83 15.98
N LYS A 142 -5.44 -10.52 16.91
CA LYS A 142 -5.10 -9.93 18.20
C LYS A 142 -3.74 -9.27 18.06
N MET A 143 -3.75 -7.95 17.88
CA MET A 143 -2.52 -7.19 17.76
C MET A 143 -1.71 -7.24 19.06
N GLY A 144 -0.39 -7.33 18.93
CA GLY A 144 0.56 -7.14 20.00
C GLY A 144 0.58 -5.66 20.50
N PRO A 145 1.58 -5.29 21.26
CA PRO A 145 1.75 -3.92 21.76
C PRO A 145 2.22 -2.98 20.65
N VAL A 146 1.48 -2.86 19.64
CA VAL A 146 1.78 -1.95 18.59
C VAL A 146 1.42 -0.61 18.90
N THR A 147 2.09 -0.06 18.26
CA THR A 147 2.17 1.19 18.54
C THR A 147 1.87 2.27 17.55
N THR A 148 2.36 2.31 16.40
CA THR A 148 2.18 3.42 15.51
C THR A 148 2.08 2.93 14.06
N PHE A 149 1.18 3.54 13.31
CA PHE A 149 1.04 3.38 11.88
C PHE A 149 0.67 4.73 11.29
N CYS A 150 1.33 5.15 10.23
CA CYS A 150 0.92 6.31 9.47
C CYS A 150 -0.42 6.05 8.79
N CYS A 151 -1.21 7.13 8.63
CA CYS A 151 -2.30 7.16 7.65
C CYS A 151 -3.46 6.20 7.89
N GLY A 152 -3.54 5.58 9.08
CA GLY A 152 -4.59 4.67 9.50
C GLY A 152 -4.14 3.22 9.63
N PRO A 153 -4.94 2.38 10.33
CA PRO A 153 -4.62 0.99 10.62
C PRO A 153 -4.93 0.06 9.43
N ASN A 154 -4.50 0.43 8.24
CA ASN A 154 -4.90 -0.16 6.97
C ASN A 154 -4.38 -1.59 6.75
N ASN A 155 -5.13 -2.39 6.00
CA ASN A 155 -4.68 -3.64 5.41
C ASN A 155 -5.20 -3.73 3.98
N ARG A 156 -4.32 -3.92 3.00
CA ARG A 156 -4.66 -3.87 1.57
C ARG A 156 -4.94 -5.21 0.94
N GLY A 157 -5.05 -6.30 1.73
CA GLY A 157 -5.46 -7.59 1.23
C GLY A 157 -4.54 -8.75 1.59
N VAL A 158 -4.81 -9.88 0.98
CA VAL A 158 -4.07 -11.14 1.15
C VAL A 158 -3.54 -11.66 -0.17
N ALA A 159 -2.53 -12.53 -0.11
CA ALA A 159 -2.16 -13.40 -1.21
C ALA A 159 -2.75 -14.80 -1.03
N VAL A 160 -2.95 -15.53 -2.14
CA VAL A 160 -3.34 -16.94 -2.14
C VAL A 160 -2.33 -17.78 -2.90
N MET A 161 -2.01 -18.97 -2.40
CA MET A 161 -1.26 -20.01 -3.13
C MET A 161 -1.54 -21.39 -2.52
N GLY A 162 -1.82 -22.37 -3.35
CA GLY A 162 -2.26 -23.69 -2.89
C GLY A 162 -3.60 -23.60 -2.17
N ASP A 163 -3.64 -24.10 -0.95
CA ASP A 163 -4.77 -24.06 -0.03
C ASP A 163 -4.63 -22.98 1.06
N ARG A 164 -3.71 -22.01 0.88
CA ARG A 164 -3.32 -21.03 1.91
C ARG A 164 -3.55 -19.60 1.49
N LEU A 165 -3.83 -18.78 2.51
CA LEU A 165 -3.80 -17.32 2.41
C LEU A 165 -2.62 -16.77 3.22
N TYR A 166 -2.09 -15.62 2.80
CA TYR A 166 -0.98 -14.94 3.49
C TYR A 166 -1.36 -13.48 3.73
N MET A 167 -1.15 -13.01 4.95
CA MET A 167 -1.49 -11.64 5.37
C MET A 167 -0.34 -11.03 6.18
N GLY A 168 0.06 -9.81 5.83
CA GLY A 168 0.89 -8.96 6.68
C GLY A 168 0.05 -8.28 7.76
N THR A 169 0.64 -7.99 8.93
CA THR A 169 -0.09 -7.38 10.04
C THR A 169 0.58 -6.11 10.56
N LEU A 170 -0.20 -5.23 11.19
CA LEU A 170 0.28 -3.98 11.74
C LEU A 170 1.31 -4.14 12.87
N ASP A 171 1.35 -5.28 13.53
CA ASP A 171 2.38 -5.65 14.50
C ASP A 171 3.57 -6.39 13.85
N ALA A 172 3.81 -6.10 12.56
CA ALA A 172 4.94 -6.56 11.76
C ALA A 172 5.11 -8.09 11.73
N LYS A 173 4.01 -8.83 11.55
CA LYS A 173 4.01 -10.28 11.34
C LYS A 173 3.55 -10.64 9.94
N LEU A 174 3.99 -11.81 9.47
CA LEU A 174 3.43 -12.49 8.31
C LEU A 174 2.74 -13.75 8.80
N LEU A 175 1.46 -13.87 8.48
CA LEU A 175 0.60 -15.00 8.86
C LEU A 175 0.24 -15.84 7.64
N ALA A 176 0.22 -17.15 7.78
CA ALA A 176 -0.42 -18.05 6.82
C ALA A 176 -1.67 -18.70 7.43
N PHE A 177 -2.70 -18.79 6.60
CA PHE A 177 -3.99 -19.37 6.99
C PHE A 177 -4.36 -20.53 6.09
N ASP A 178 -5.06 -21.50 6.63
CA ASP A 178 -5.86 -22.43 5.84
C ASP A 178 -7.03 -21.67 5.20
N ALA A 179 -7.09 -21.64 3.87
CA ALA A 179 -8.06 -20.82 3.14
C ALA A 179 -9.50 -21.29 3.34
N LYS A 180 -9.71 -22.57 3.68
CA LYS A 180 -11.02 -23.15 3.92
C LYS A 180 -11.59 -22.79 5.28
N THR A 181 -10.75 -22.73 6.32
CA THR A 181 -11.18 -22.63 7.71
C THR A 181 -10.80 -21.34 8.40
N GLY A 182 -9.90 -20.54 7.82
CA GLY A 182 -9.31 -19.36 8.47
C GLY A 182 -8.37 -19.68 9.64
N LYS A 183 -8.01 -20.97 9.83
CA LYS A 183 -7.06 -21.36 10.87
C LYS A 183 -5.68 -20.85 10.53
N VAL A 184 -5.01 -20.21 11.50
CA VAL A 184 -3.60 -19.83 11.37
C VAL A 184 -2.74 -21.10 11.33
N LEU A 185 -1.93 -21.25 10.29
CA LEU A 185 -1.04 -22.39 10.09
C LEU A 185 0.37 -22.10 10.64
N TRP A 186 0.85 -20.88 10.42
CA TRP A 186 2.10 -20.35 10.98
C TRP A 186 2.06 -18.82 11.07
N SER A 187 2.92 -18.28 11.93
CA SER A 187 3.12 -16.85 12.16
C SER A 187 4.60 -16.56 12.30
N THR A 188 5.12 -15.59 11.56
CA THR A 188 6.52 -15.17 11.62
C THR A 188 6.59 -13.68 11.93
N GLN A 189 7.34 -13.29 12.98
CA GLN A 189 7.70 -11.89 13.22
C GLN A 189 8.73 -11.46 12.18
N ILE A 190 8.41 -10.43 11.38
CA ILE A 190 9.26 -10.01 10.26
C ILE A 190 10.12 -8.79 10.58
N ALA A 191 9.70 -7.98 11.55
CA ALA A 191 10.44 -6.85 12.06
C ALA A 191 9.96 -6.48 13.49
N ASP A 192 10.64 -5.55 14.14
CA ASP A 192 10.27 -5.08 15.46
C ASP A 192 9.23 -3.94 15.38
N PRO A 193 7.99 -4.16 15.82
CA PRO A 193 6.96 -3.11 15.77
C PRO A 193 7.27 -1.93 16.70
N GLU A 194 8.04 -2.12 17.78
CA GLU A 194 8.41 -1.02 18.67
C GLU A 194 9.44 -0.09 18.03
N ALA A 195 10.16 -0.57 17.01
CA ALA A 195 11.06 0.25 16.20
C ALA A 195 10.33 1.00 15.05
N GLY A 196 9.00 0.91 14.96
CA GLY A 196 8.20 1.63 13.97
C GLY A 196 7.84 0.81 12.73
N TYR A 197 8.17 -0.49 12.67
CA TYR A 197 7.80 -1.35 11.55
C TYR A 197 6.36 -1.82 11.64
N SER A 198 5.68 -1.85 10.49
CA SER A 198 4.33 -2.39 10.35
C SER A 198 4.09 -2.87 8.91
N GLU A 199 3.05 -3.68 8.70
CA GLU A 199 2.75 -4.23 7.37
C GLU A 199 1.33 -3.86 6.96
N THR A 200 1.21 -3.11 5.87
CA THR A 200 -0.08 -2.65 5.34
C THR A 200 -0.38 -3.18 3.94
N MET A 201 0.64 -3.71 3.24
CA MET A 201 0.49 -4.23 1.88
C MET A 201 -0.15 -5.62 1.82
N ALA A 202 -0.79 -5.93 0.70
CA ALA A 202 -1.07 -7.31 0.34
C ALA A 202 0.25 -8.01 -0.05
N PRO A 203 0.62 -9.15 0.57
CA PRO A 203 1.79 -9.92 0.15
C PRO A 203 1.64 -10.45 -1.28
N VAL A 204 2.75 -10.88 -1.89
CA VAL A 204 2.73 -11.56 -3.20
C VAL A 204 3.27 -12.98 -3.05
N ALA A 205 2.45 -13.98 -3.38
CA ALA A 205 2.84 -15.38 -3.34
C ALA A 205 3.28 -15.87 -4.73
N VAL A 206 4.48 -16.43 -4.86
CA VAL A 206 5.05 -16.87 -6.14
C VAL A 206 6.09 -17.98 -5.94
N ASN A 207 5.99 -19.07 -6.70
CA ASN A 207 6.97 -20.17 -6.73
C ASN A 207 7.40 -20.67 -5.33
N GLY A 208 6.42 -20.88 -4.43
CA GLY A 208 6.68 -21.34 -3.07
C GLY A 208 7.23 -20.28 -2.12
N LYS A 209 7.26 -19.01 -2.54
CA LYS A 209 7.71 -17.86 -1.74
C LYS A 209 6.56 -16.90 -1.47
N VAL A 210 6.64 -16.18 -0.35
CA VAL A 210 5.79 -15.03 -0.04
C VAL A 210 6.68 -13.80 0.10
N LEU A 211 6.44 -12.81 -0.76
CA LEU A 211 7.15 -11.54 -0.75
C LEU A 211 6.37 -10.51 0.07
N ILE A 212 7.09 -9.77 0.91
CA ILE A 212 6.51 -8.68 1.70
C ILE A 212 7.58 -7.60 1.92
N GLY A 213 7.16 -6.34 1.85
CA GLY A 213 7.97 -5.19 2.23
C GLY A 213 7.58 -4.70 3.62
N THR A 214 7.83 -3.44 3.94
CA THR A 214 7.44 -2.84 5.21
C THR A 214 6.96 -1.41 5.03
N ASN A 215 6.03 -1.00 5.87
CA ASN A 215 5.65 0.38 6.12
C ASN A 215 6.54 0.97 7.24
N GLY A 216 6.42 2.26 7.52
CA GLY A 216 7.08 2.94 8.63
C GLY A 216 8.25 3.83 8.21
N GLY A 217 8.32 4.26 6.96
CA GLY A 217 9.32 5.23 6.50
C GLY A 217 9.45 6.41 7.46
N GLU A 218 8.34 6.99 7.84
CA GLU A 218 8.21 8.17 8.72
C GLU A 218 8.59 7.91 10.18
N TYR A 219 8.90 6.68 10.55
CA TYR A 219 9.30 6.30 11.93
C TYR A 219 10.80 6.06 12.07
N GLY A 220 11.57 6.34 11.00
CA GLY A 220 13.02 6.12 11.01
C GLY A 220 13.40 4.64 11.03
N ILE A 221 12.69 3.82 10.27
CA ILE A 221 13.06 2.42 10.04
C ILE A 221 14.15 2.34 8.97
N ARG A 222 14.70 1.16 8.74
CA ARG A 222 15.47 0.82 7.56
C ARG A 222 14.65 -0.13 6.69
N GLY A 223 14.14 0.36 5.56
CA GLY A 223 13.23 -0.37 4.71
C GLY A 223 13.79 -1.65 4.10
N PHE A 224 12.90 -2.55 3.72
CA PHE A 224 13.26 -3.83 3.10
C PHE A 224 12.15 -4.41 2.23
N VAL A 225 12.54 -5.36 1.37
CA VAL A 225 11.68 -6.42 0.83
C VAL A 225 12.27 -7.75 1.27
N LYS A 226 11.42 -8.64 1.80
CA LYS A 226 11.79 -9.97 2.26
C LYS A 226 10.99 -11.05 1.54
N ALA A 227 11.61 -12.20 1.31
CA ALA A 227 10.93 -13.41 0.85
C ALA A 227 10.96 -14.47 1.92
N TYR A 228 9.82 -15.10 2.13
CA TYR A 228 9.64 -16.19 3.09
C TYR A 228 9.19 -17.46 2.38
N ASP A 229 9.56 -18.63 2.90
CA ASP A 229 9.01 -19.91 2.45
C ASP A 229 7.51 -19.96 2.75
N ALA A 230 6.72 -20.26 1.73
CA ALA A 230 5.26 -20.29 1.84
C ALA A 230 4.74 -21.42 2.75
N ASN A 231 5.53 -22.48 3.00
CA ASN A 231 5.10 -23.62 3.79
C ASN A 231 5.29 -23.41 5.29
N ASP A 232 6.41 -22.80 5.69
CA ASP A 232 6.78 -22.73 7.11
C ASP A 232 7.14 -21.32 7.60
N GLY A 233 7.12 -20.31 6.72
CA GLY A 233 7.39 -18.92 7.07
C GLY A 233 8.86 -18.61 7.36
N LYS A 234 9.81 -19.49 6.96
CA LYS A 234 11.25 -19.20 7.09
C LYS A 234 11.68 -18.12 6.13
N LEU A 235 12.53 -17.21 6.62
CA LEU A 235 13.17 -16.19 5.80
C LEU A 235 14.10 -16.84 4.76
N LEU A 236 13.92 -16.50 3.49
CA LEU A 236 14.75 -16.97 2.38
C LEU A 236 15.79 -15.94 1.97
N TRP A 237 15.39 -14.67 1.82
CA TRP A 237 16.28 -13.57 1.52
C TRP A 237 15.71 -12.23 1.98
N THR A 238 16.59 -11.24 2.12
CA THR A 238 16.27 -9.84 2.42
C THR A 238 16.99 -8.94 1.43
N PHE A 239 16.27 -8.01 0.82
CA PHE A 239 16.82 -6.85 0.16
C PHE A 239 16.57 -5.62 1.04
N SER A 240 17.62 -4.97 1.54
CA SER A 240 17.51 -3.69 2.24
C SER A 240 17.38 -2.58 1.23
N THR A 241 16.33 -1.78 1.32
CA THR A 241 16.09 -0.64 0.42
C THR A 241 17.06 0.52 0.68
N ILE A 242 17.70 0.52 1.84
CA ILE A 242 18.76 1.46 2.20
C ILE A 242 20.08 0.69 2.34
N PRO A 243 21.01 0.82 1.39
CA PRO A 243 22.32 0.19 1.49
C PRO A 243 23.19 0.89 2.56
N GLU A 244 24.11 0.15 3.19
CA GLU A 244 25.04 0.71 4.16
C GLU A 244 26.06 1.64 3.53
N LYS A 245 26.37 1.40 2.26
CA LYS A 245 27.32 2.19 1.45
C LYS A 245 26.68 2.49 0.12
N GLY A 246 26.93 3.68 -0.40
CA GLY A 246 26.41 4.12 -1.69
C GLY A 246 25.01 4.74 -1.62
N HIS A 247 24.40 4.87 -0.40
CA HIS A 247 23.13 5.58 -0.23
C HIS A 247 23.23 7.07 -0.55
N GLU A 248 24.42 7.63 -0.54
CA GLU A 248 24.70 9.00 -0.98
C GLU A 248 24.48 9.22 -2.48
N GLY A 249 24.45 8.15 -3.27
CA GLY A 249 24.18 8.18 -4.70
C GLY A 249 25.17 8.96 -5.54
N VAL A 250 24.67 9.61 -6.60
CA VAL A 250 25.48 10.37 -7.56
C VAL A 250 25.37 11.88 -7.35
N TRP A 251 24.72 12.32 -6.28
CA TRP A 251 24.48 13.74 -5.94
C TRP A 251 23.62 14.43 -7.00
N ALA A 252 22.53 13.81 -7.39
CA ALA A 252 21.64 14.31 -8.41
C ALA A 252 21.03 15.67 -8.01
N VAL A 253 21.10 16.64 -8.91
CA VAL A 253 20.56 17.99 -8.70
C VAL A 253 19.20 18.19 -9.38
N ASN A 254 18.85 17.32 -10.31
CA ASN A 254 17.61 17.39 -11.07
C ASN A 254 16.71 16.18 -10.77
N ASP A 255 15.39 16.42 -10.84
CA ASP A 255 14.38 15.37 -10.78
C ASP A 255 14.38 14.52 -12.07
N ALA A 256 13.54 13.47 -12.11
CA ALA A 256 13.39 12.59 -13.26
C ALA A 256 12.92 13.30 -14.54
N THR A 257 12.39 14.52 -14.46
CA THR A 257 11.96 15.33 -15.60
C THR A 257 13.02 16.36 -16.03
N GLY A 258 14.15 16.42 -15.33
CA GLY A 258 15.27 17.32 -15.61
C GLY A 258 15.19 18.69 -14.93
N ARG A 259 14.24 18.92 -14.00
CA ARG A 259 14.10 20.18 -13.26
C ARG A 259 15.00 20.18 -12.03
N ASN A 260 15.63 21.34 -11.75
CA ASN A 260 16.50 21.53 -10.61
C ASN A 260 15.71 21.47 -9.29
N MET A 261 16.16 20.66 -8.34
CA MET A 261 15.57 20.49 -7.01
C MET A 261 16.14 21.45 -5.96
N HIS A 262 16.97 22.41 -6.34
CA HIS A 262 17.57 23.46 -5.50
C HIS A 262 18.39 22.94 -4.30
N ARG A 263 18.99 21.76 -4.40
CA ARG A 263 19.84 21.15 -3.37
C ARG A 263 21.16 21.90 -3.18
N ASP A 264 21.61 22.04 -1.94
CA ASP A 264 22.96 22.50 -1.60
C ASP A 264 23.92 21.31 -1.45
N ILE A 265 24.41 20.79 -2.58
CA ILE A 265 25.33 19.65 -2.62
C ILE A 265 26.62 19.92 -1.83
N GLY A 266 27.07 21.19 -1.75
CA GLY A 266 28.26 21.54 -0.97
C GLY A 266 28.04 21.34 0.53
N ALA A 267 26.95 21.85 1.05
CA ALA A 267 26.55 21.66 2.45
C ALA A 267 26.30 20.21 2.79
N GLU A 268 25.61 19.47 1.91
CA GLU A 268 25.34 18.04 2.10
C GLU A 268 26.63 17.20 2.19
N LYS A 269 27.59 17.41 1.27
CA LYS A 269 28.90 16.72 1.32
C LYS A 269 29.68 17.02 2.59
N ALA A 270 29.63 18.26 3.09
CA ALA A 270 30.25 18.64 4.34
C ALA A 270 29.57 17.98 5.56
N ALA A 271 28.27 17.72 5.49
CA ALA A 271 27.51 17.04 6.54
C ALA A 271 27.75 15.51 6.57
N LEU A 272 28.01 14.88 5.43
CA LEU A 272 28.19 13.41 5.32
C LEU A 272 29.30 12.89 6.24
N ALA A 273 30.38 13.64 6.38
CA ALA A 273 31.51 13.26 7.22
C ALA A 273 31.18 13.22 8.75
N LYS A 274 30.07 13.84 9.16
CA LYS A 274 29.68 13.98 10.56
C LYS A 274 28.75 12.89 11.07
N ASN A 275 28.03 12.20 10.17
CA ASN A 275 27.05 11.17 10.51
C ASN A 275 27.11 10.02 9.51
N ALA A 276 27.94 9.02 9.78
CA ALA A 276 28.10 7.86 8.90
C ALA A 276 26.97 6.81 9.04
N ASP A 277 26.21 6.85 10.15
CA ASP A 277 25.27 5.79 10.53
C ASP A 277 23.79 6.12 10.26
N PHE A 278 23.50 7.25 9.62
CA PHE A 278 22.11 7.66 9.37
C PHE A 278 21.32 6.69 8.48
N TYR A 279 22.01 5.87 7.68
CA TYR A 279 21.38 4.82 6.87
C TYR A 279 20.52 3.84 7.69
N LYS A 280 20.78 3.71 9.00
CA LYS A 280 20.03 2.81 9.90
C LYS A 280 18.60 3.28 10.14
N THR A 281 18.35 4.57 9.96
CA THR A 281 17.06 5.22 10.23
C THR A 281 16.54 6.01 9.02
N LEU A 282 17.02 5.69 7.81
CA LEU A 282 16.79 6.49 6.61
C LEU A 282 15.42 6.25 5.95
N GLY A 283 14.57 5.39 6.47
CA GLY A 283 13.24 5.14 5.92
C GLY A 283 13.25 4.16 4.74
N GLY A 284 12.64 4.52 3.62
CA GLY A 284 12.62 3.72 2.39
C GLY A 284 11.72 2.49 2.47
N GLY A 285 10.51 2.62 3.01
CA GLY A 285 9.54 1.53 3.09
C GLY A 285 9.06 1.05 1.72
N VAL A 286 8.65 -0.22 1.63
CA VAL A 286 7.96 -0.81 0.48
C VAL A 286 6.63 -1.35 0.97
N TRP A 287 5.58 -0.56 0.82
CA TRP A 287 4.29 -0.83 1.44
C TRP A 287 3.14 -1.04 0.42
N MET A 288 3.51 -1.23 -0.86
CA MET A 288 2.62 -1.69 -1.91
C MET A 288 3.17 -2.93 -2.61
N ALA A 289 2.26 -3.76 -3.12
CA ALA A 289 2.59 -5.06 -3.69
C ALA A 289 3.59 -4.96 -4.87
N PRO A 290 4.66 -5.77 -4.91
CA PRO A 290 5.60 -5.81 -6.02
C PRO A 290 5.02 -6.50 -7.26
N ALA A 291 5.45 -6.09 -8.46
CA ALA A 291 5.20 -6.80 -9.70
C ALA A 291 6.24 -7.90 -9.92
N ILE A 292 5.84 -8.99 -10.58
CA ILE A 292 6.72 -10.13 -10.87
C ILE A 292 6.81 -10.37 -12.38
N ASP A 293 8.01 -10.38 -12.90
CA ASP A 293 8.29 -10.89 -14.24
C ASP A 293 8.88 -12.31 -14.13
N LYS A 294 8.06 -13.30 -14.36
CA LYS A 294 8.48 -14.72 -14.29
C LYS A 294 9.38 -15.13 -15.43
N GLU A 295 9.32 -14.46 -16.58
CA GLU A 295 10.14 -14.77 -17.74
C GLU A 295 11.61 -14.43 -17.48
N THR A 296 11.86 -13.28 -16.85
CA THR A 296 13.21 -12.83 -16.49
C THR A 296 13.59 -13.12 -15.04
N ASN A 297 12.67 -13.72 -14.25
CA ASN A 297 12.83 -14.01 -12.83
C ASN A 297 13.14 -12.76 -11.98
N MET A 298 12.43 -11.66 -12.26
CA MET A 298 12.65 -10.37 -11.62
C MET A 298 11.43 -9.92 -10.81
N VAL A 299 11.70 -9.19 -9.74
CA VAL A 299 10.72 -8.50 -8.87
C VAL A 299 10.92 -7.00 -9.05
N PHE A 300 9.84 -6.27 -9.26
CA PHE A 300 9.84 -4.81 -9.38
C PHE A 300 8.98 -4.20 -8.30
N PHE A 301 9.52 -3.25 -7.58
CA PHE A 301 8.80 -2.52 -6.54
C PHE A 301 9.25 -1.06 -6.51
N VAL A 302 8.48 -0.25 -5.84
CA VAL A 302 8.79 1.15 -5.57
C VAL A 302 9.11 1.34 -4.11
N VAL A 303 9.98 2.27 -3.82
CA VAL A 303 10.51 2.55 -2.49
C VAL A 303 10.03 3.93 -2.07
N GLY A 304 9.44 4.02 -0.89
CA GLY A 304 8.91 5.25 -0.33
C GLY A 304 9.99 6.24 0.15
N ASN A 305 9.50 7.25 0.85
CA ASN A 305 10.25 8.42 1.32
C ASN A 305 11.42 8.10 2.23
N PRO A 306 12.43 8.99 2.28
CA PRO A 306 13.47 8.95 3.33
C PRO A 306 12.94 9.51 4.65
N SER A 307 13.65 9.28 5.75
CA SER A 307 13.33 9.78 7.08
C SER A 307 14.50 10.56 7.69
N PRO A 308 14.24 11.71 8.37
CA PRO A 308 12.94 12.40 8.50
C PRO A 308 12.49 13.03 7.17
N ASP A 309 11.20 13.08 6.91
CA ASP A 309 10.64 13.44 5.59
C ASP A 309 11.05 14.84 5.12
N LEU A 310 10.89 15.84 5.99
CA LEU A 310 11.02 17.27 5.61
C LEU A 310 12.36 17.89 5.99
N TYR A 311 13.17 17.26 6.84
CA TYR A 311 14.46 17.78 7.30
C TYR A 311 15.62 16.97 6.74
N GLY A 312 16.10 17.34 5.56
CA GLY A 312 17.17 16.62 4.85
C GLY A 312 18.59 16.80 5.40
N ALA A 313 18.84 17.79 6.26
CA ALA A 313 20.21 18.13 6.69
C ALA A 313 20.94 17.01 7.47
N GLU A 314 20.20 16.07 8.08
CA GLU A 314 20.77 14.92 8.82
C GLU A 314 21.01 13.69 7.94
N ARG A 315 20.53 13.70 6.69
CA ARG A 315 20.62 12.58 5.75
C ARG A 315 21.20 13.01 4.38
N PRO A 316 22.44 13.48 4.33
CA PRO A 316 23.07 14.01 3.12
C PRO A 316 23.16 12.96 2.02
N GLY A 317 23.14 13.42 0.75
CA GLY A 317 23.18 12.58 -0.44
C GLY A 317 21.80 12.27 -1.02
N ASP A 318 21.76 11.43 -2.04
CA ASP A 318 20.54 11.11 -2.79
C ASP A 318 19.56 10.24 -1.99
N ASN A 319 20.02 9.61 -0.91
CA ASN A 319 19.24 8.69 -0.05
C ASN A 319 18.77 7.43 -0.79
N LEU A 320 19.67 6.77 -1.57
CA LEU A 320 19.31 5.56 -2.31
C LEU A 320 18.92 4.41 -1.35
N TYR A 321 17.84 3.68 -1.67
CA TYR A 321 17.01 3.75 -2.90
C TYR A 321 15.63 4.37 -2.62
N THR A 322 15.50 5.37 -1.74
CA THR A 322 14.21 6.06 -1.57
C THR A 322 13.73 6.66 -2.89
N ASP A 323 12.43 6.86 -3.04
CA ASP A 323 11.80 7.51 -4.19
C ASP A 323 12.15 6.90 -5.54
N SER A 324 12.33 5.58 -5.55
CA SER A 324 12.86 4.83 -6.70
C SER A 324 11.98 3.66 -7.09
N ILE A 325 12.00 3.32 -8.37
CA ILE A 325 11.69 1.97 -8.82
C ILE A 325 12.96 1.12 -8.73
N VAL A 326 12.83 -0.09 -8.19
CA VAL A 326 13.94 -1.02 -7.98
C VAL A 326 13.57 -2.38 -8.58
N ALA A 327 14.54 -3.04 -9.20
CA ALA A 327 14.43 -4.41 -9.68
C ALA A 327 15.44 -5.31 -8.99
N VAL A 328 14.96 -6.48 -8.54
CA VAL A 328 15.80 -7.51 -7.89
C VAL A 328 15.51 -8.91 -8.46
N ASP A 329 16.41 -9.84 -8.24
CA ASP A 329 16.23 -11.25 -8.60
C ASP A 329 15.20 -11.90 -7.65
N LEU A 330 14.20 -12.59 -8.20
CA LEU A 330 13.12 -13.24 -7.43
C LEU A 330 13.63 -14.35 -6.50
N ASN A 331 14.69 -15.07 -6.87
CA ASN A 331 15.15 -16.20 -6.08
C ASN A 331 16.08 -15.80 -4.95
N THR A 332 16.86 -14.74 -5.14
CA THR A 332 17.97 -14.38 -4.26
C THR A 332 17.83 -13.00 -3.61
N GLY A 333 16.94 -12.14 -4.12
CA GLY A 333 16.86 -10.74 -3.72
C GLY A 333 18.05 -9.90 -4.25
N ALA A 334 18.91 -10.44 -5.11
CA ALA A 334 20.06 -9.71 -5.63
C ALA A 334 19.62 -8.51 -6.48
N TYR A 335 20.22 -7.36 -6.20
CA TYR A 335 19.99 -6.12 -6.94
C TYR A 335 20.28 -6.29 -8.44
N LYS A 336 19.42 -5.69 -9.29
CA LYS A 336 19.59 -5.64 -10.74
C LYS A 336 19.80 -4.21 -11.24
N TRP A 337 18.82 -3.32 -10.96
CA TRP A 337 18.86 -1.92 -11.33
C TRP A 337 17.85 -1.10 -10.51
N HIS A 338 18.01 0.20 -10.51
CA HIS A 338 17.04 1.16 -9.98
C HIS A 338 16.98 2.41 -10.85
N TYR A 339 15.92 3.19 -10.67
CA TYR A 339 15.81 4.55 -11.18
C TYR A 339 15.14 5.42 -10.11
N GLN A 340 15.83 6.48 -9.66
CA GLN A 340 15.33 7.39 -8.65
C GLN A 340 14.60 8.57 -9.30
N TYR A 341 13.38 8.88 -8.83
CA TYR A 341 12.55 9.98 -9.36
C TYR A 341 12.85 11.31 -8.67
N VAL A 342 13.06 11.27 -7.36
CA VAL A 342 13.33 12.42 -6.50
C VAL A 342 14.52 12.07 -5.60
N ALA A 343 15.66 12.72 -5.82
CA ALA A 343 16.81 12.53 -4.95
C ALA A 343 16.72 13.47 -3.74
N HIS A 344 17.11 12.98 -2.54
CA HIS A 344 17.07 13.78 -1.33
C HIS A 344 15.69 14.39 -1.05
N ASP A 345 14.64 13.59 -1.18
CA ASP A 345 13.26 14.05 -1.03
C ASP A 345 13.02 14.73 0.32
N VAL A 346 12.59 15.99 0.30
CA VAL A 346 12.18 16.79 1.47
C VAL A 346 10.74 17.29 1.31
N TRP A 347 9.94 16.60 0.49
CA TRP A 347 8.57 16.98 0.13
C TRP A 347 7.56 15.85 0.34
N ASP A 348 8.03 14.66 0.74
CA ASP A 348 7.20 13.45 0.82
C ASP A 348 6.56 13.09 -0.53
N LEU A 349 7.34 13.21 -1.62
CA LEU A 349 6.91 12.86 -2.97
C LEU A 349 7.39 11.45 -3.37
N ASP A 350 7.26 10.52 -2.46
CA ASP A 350 7.73 9.16 -2.55
C ASP A 350 7.12 8.37 -3.73
N ALA A 351 7.85 7.35 -4.17
CA ALA A 351 7.38 6.42 -5.18
C ALA A 351 6.61 5.28 -4.51
N VAL A 352 5.29 5.26 -4.65
CA VAL A 352 4.43 4.32 -3.89
C VAL A 352 3.40 3.56 -4.72
N SER A 353 2.85 4.14 -5.80
CA SER A 353 1.89 3.43 -6.65
C SER A 353 2.54 2.17 -7.28
N PRO A 354 1.87 1.01 -7.25
CA PRO A 354 2.42 -0.25 -7.75
C PRO A 354 2.92 -0.19 -9.19
N VAL A 355 4.00 -0.90 -9.48
CA VAL A 355 4.57 -1.02 -10.81
C VAL A 355 3.68 -1.88 -11.70
N ILE A 356 3.38 -1.41 -12.91
CA ILE A 356 2.70 -2.21 -13.94
C ILE A 356 3.74 -2.70 -14.96
N LEU A 357 3.68 -3.99 -15.30
CA LEU A 357 4.49 -4.58 -16.36
C LEU A 357 3.63 -4.75 -17.63
N THR A 358 4.10 -4.21 -18.74
CA THR A 358 3.42 -4.30 -20.04
C THR A 358 4.42 -4.10 -21.19
N GLU A 359 3.90 -3.79 -22.38
CA GLU A 359 4.67 -3.39 -23.56
C GLU A 359 4.27 -1.99 -24.00
N ALA A 360 5.23 -1.18 -24.42
CA ALA A 360 5.02 0.14 -25.00
C ALA A 360 6.10 0.43 -26.06
N LYS A 361 5.94 1.49 -26.85
CA LYS A 361 6.99 1.91 -27.79
C LYS A 361 8.23 2.36 -27.01
N GLY A 362 9.38 1.82 -27.36
CA GLY A 362 10.69 2.26 -26.91
C GLY A 362 11.14 3.58 -27.54
N LYS A 363 12.37 4.01 -27.24
CA LYS A 363 12.98 5.22 -27.83
C LYS A 363 13.16 5.10 -29.35
N ASP A 364 13.35 3.89 -29.85
CA ASP A 364 13.48 3.55 -31.27
C ASP A 364 12.13 3.39 -31.99
N GLY A 365 11.02 3.59 -31.29
CA GLY A 365 9.66 3.43 -31.82
C GLY A 365 9.16 1.98 -31.90
N LYS A 366 9.98 0.98 -31.59
CA LYS A 366 9.58 -0.44 -31.57
C LYS A 366 8.90 -0.77 -30.23
N MET A 367 8.06 -1.81 -30.27
CA MET A 367 7.47 -2.37 -29.04
C MET A 367 8.55 -3.00 -28.17
N THR A 368 8.59 -2.61 -26.92
CA THR A 368 9.50 -3.15 -25.91
C THR A 368 8.78 -3.44 -24.60
N LYS A 369 9.31 -4.36 -23.80
CA LYS A 369 8.81 -4.66 -22.46
C LYS A 369 9.15 -3.51 -21.54
N VAL A 370 8.14 -2.98 -20.84
CA VAL A 370 8.28 -1.81 -19.97
C VAL A 370 7.79 -2.09 -18.56
N ALA A 371 8.36 -1.35 -17.61
CA ALA A 371 7.84 -1.15 -16.26
C ALA A 371 7.31 0.28 -16.16
N ILE A 372 6.10 0.43 -15.61
CA ILE A 372 5.40 1.71 -15.54
C ILE A 372 5.12 2.05 -14.08
N HIS A 373 5.36 3.31 -13.70
CA HIS A 373 5.05 3.83 -12.37
C HIS A 373 4.30 5.16 -12.47
N GLY A 374 3.27 5.35 -11.64
CA GLY A 374 2.61 6.65 -11.45
C GLY A 374 3.14 7.30 -10.17
N GLY A 375 3.67 8.52 -10.29
CA GLY A 375 4.35 9.19 -9.17
C GLY A 375 3.51 10.27 -8.51
N LYS A 376 3.77 10.53 -7.22
CA LYS A 376 3.26 11.71 -6.50
C LYS A 376 3.65 13.01 -7.19
N THR A 377 4.70 13.01 -7.99
CA THR A 377 5.11 14.12 -8.87
C THR A 377 4.09 14.50 -9.96
N GLY A 378 3.04 13.67 -10.16
CA GLY A 378 1.98 13.93 -11.14
C GLY A 378 2.28 13.45 -12.55
N HIS A 379 3.24 12.54 -12.72
CA HIS A 379 3.62 11.93 -14.00
C HIS A 379 3.47 10.42 -13.97
N VAL A 380 3.25 9.83 -15.15
CA VAL A 380 3.46 8.40 -15.40
C VAL A 380 4.84 8.24 -16.04
N TYR A 381 5.67 7.39 -15.45
CA TYR A 381 7.02 7.08 -15.91
C TYR A 381 7.04 5.72 -16.60
N VAL A 382 7.70 5.62 -17.74
CA VAL A 382 7.82 4.39 -18.54
C VAL A 382 9.28 4.03 -18.70
N HIS A 383 9.67 2.89 -18.14
CA HIS A 383 11.05 2.40 -18.13
C HIS A 383 11.22 1.18 -19.03
N ASP A 384 12.37 1.03 -19.65
CA ASP A 384 12.80 -0.26 -20.18
C ASP A 384 12.89 -1.26 -19.03
N ARG A 385 12.17 -2.38 -19.15
CA ARG A 385 12.06 -3.36 -18.05
C ARG A 385 13.38 -4.06 -17.74
N ALA A 386 14.23 -4.25 -18.75
CA ALA A 386 15.49 -4.98 -18.60
C ALA A 386 16.58 -4.11 -17.95
N THR A 387 16.61 -2.82 -18.27
CA THR A 387 17.72 -1.93 -17.91
C THR A 387 17.36 -0.88 -16.86
N GLY A 388 16.07 -0.57 -16.67
CA GLY A 388 15.61 0.54 -15.83
C GLY A 388 15.72 1.91 -16.50
N GLU A 389 16.22 2.00 -17.74
CA GLU A 389 16.35 3.26 -18.44
C GLU A 389 14.98 3.93 -18.61
N LEU A 390 14.88 5.22 -18.26
CA LEU A 390 13.66 6.01 -18.48
C LEU A 390 13.49 6.24 -19.99
N ILE A 391 12.45 5.65 -20.56
CA ILE A 391 12.07 5.83 -21.97
C ILE A 391 11.35 7.15 -22.16
N ARG A 392 10.37 7.43 -21.29
CA ARG A 392 9.58 8.67 -21.27
C ARG A 392 8.88 8.86 -19.94
N PHE A 393 8.44 10.08 -19.71
CA PHE A 393 7.41 10.42 -18.73
C PHE A 393 6.23 11.13 -19.43
N SER A 394 5.07 11.13 -18.77
CA SER A 394 3.87 11.73 -19.32
C SER A 394 3.86 13.25 -19.18
N GLU A 395 2.93 13.90 -19.90
CA GLU A 395 2.47 15.22 -19.51
C GLU A 395 2.02 15.20 -18.04
N ALA A 396 2.10 16.35 -17.36
CA ALA A 396 1.60 16.46 -16.00
C ALA A 396 0.08 16.23 -15.97
N MET A 397 -0.34 15.25 -15.17
CA MET A 397 -1.76 14.91 -15.02
C MET A 397 -2.49 15.89 -14.11
N ILE A 398 -1.77 16.51 -13.20
CA ILE A 398 -2.27 17.44 -12.18
C ILE A 398 -1.47 18.75 -12.25
N PRO A 399 -2.02 19.93 -11.86
CA PRO A 399 -1.26 21.17 -11.82
C PRO A 399 -0.01 21.08 -10.95
N GLN A 400 1.05 21.73 -11.39
CA GLN A 400 2.32 21.82 -10.68
C GLN A 400 2.69 23.31 -10.53
N GLU A 401 2.95 23.74 -9.29
CA GLU A 401 3.33 25.11 -8.97
C GLU A 401 4.43 25.10 -7.91
N ASN A 402 5.43 25.95 -8.11
CA ASN A 402 6.59 26.07 -7.22
C ASN A 402 7.29 24.73 -6.96
N MET A 403 7.31 23.83 -7.94
CA MET A 403 7.96 22.52 -7.79
C MET A 403 9.39 22.71 -7.29
N TRP A 404 9.73 21.92 -6.29
CA TRP A 404 11.05 21.86 -5.65
C TRP A 404 11.39 23.10 -4.79
N VAL A 405 10.39 23.94 -4.42
CA VAL A 405 10.63 24.93 -3.37
C VAL A 405 11.00 24.21 -2.06
N LEU A 406 12.10 24.61 -1.45
CA LEU A 406 12.54 23.97 -0.21
C LEU A 406 11.61 24.31 0.96
N PRO A 407 11.33 23.39 1.87
CA PRO A 407 10.58 23.66 3.10
C PRO A 407 11.22 24.76 3.93
N THR A 408 10.42 25.64 4.53
CA THR A 408 10.89 26.70 5.43
C THR A 408 10.17 26.62 6.78
N LYS A 409 10.67 27.33 7.79
CA LYS A 409 9.99 27.39 9.10
C LYS A 409 8.61 28.04 9.02
N GLU A 410 8.47 29.06 8.17
CA GLU A 410 7.23 29.81 7.94
C GLU A 410 6.24 29.03 7.08
N GLY A 411 6.72 28.10 6.29
CA GLY A 411 5.95 27.30 5.35
C GLY A 411 6.11 27.77 3.90
N ALA A 412 6.53 26.88 3.02
CA ALA A 412 6.65 27.11 1.59
C ALA A 412 5.52 26.40 0.83
N ARG A 413 4.76 27.14 0.01
CA ARG A 413 3.64 26.56 -0.78
C ARG A 413 4.15 25.86 -2.03
N MET A 414 3.69 24.62 -2.25
CA MET A 414 4.00 23.84 -3.45
C MET A 414 2.79 23.02 -3.94
N LEU A 415 2.74 22.75 -5.25
CA LEU A 415 1.88 21.76 -5.91
C LEU A 415 2.72 20.83 -6.79
N PRO A 416 2.35 19.54 -6.84
CA PRO A 416 1.38 18.88 -5.95
C PRO A 416 1.84 18.88 -4.49
N GLY A 417 0.89 18.72 -3.55
CA GLY A 417 1.23 18.59 -2.13
C GLY A 417 1.83 17.22 -1.78
N ALA A 418 2.10 16.95 -0.50
CA ALA A 418 2.72 15.71 -0.04
C ALA A 418 1.93 14.44 -0.40
N ASN A 419 0.62 14.52 -0.54
CA ASN A 419 -0.18 13.42 -1.07
C ASN A 419 -0.10 13.31 -2.60
N GLY A 420 0.53 14.28 -3.24
CA GLY A 420 0.98 14.23 -4.62
C GLY A 420 -0.09 14.28 -5.69
N GLY A 421 0.31 13.78 -6.84
CA GLY A 421 -0.49 13.38 -7.98
C GLY A 421 -1.02 11.98 -7.77
N VAL A 422 -0.26 10.93 -8.13
CA VAL A 422 -0.62 9.53 -7.87
C VAL A 422 0.02 9.10 -6.56
N GLU A 423 -0.81 8.88 -5.56
CA GLU A 423 -0.43 8.35 -4.27
C GLU A 423 -0.33 6.81 -4.35
N TRP A 424 -0.63 6.04 -3.31
CA TRP A 424 -0.59 4.57 -3.36
C TRP A 424 -1.57 3.95 -4.38
N SER A 425 -2.45 4.73 -4.95
CA SER A 425 -3.53 4.31 -5.85
C SER A 425 -3.03 3.41 -6.99
N PRO A 426 -3.38 2.11 -7.03
CA PRO A 426 -2.99 1.25 -8.14
C PRO A 426 -3.64 1.72 -9.44
N MET A 427 -2.82 1.99 -10.42
CA MET A 427 -3.27 2.31 -11.77
C MET A 427 -3.85 1.07 -12.46
N ALA A 428 -4.65 1.29 -13.50
CA ALA A 428 -5.12 0.22 -14.39
C ALA A 428 -4.69 0.51 -15.83
N ILE A 429 -4.52 -0.54 -16.65
CA ILE A 429 -4.26 -0.36 -18.08
C ILE A 429 -5.39 -0.95 -18.92
N ASN A 430 -5.63 -0.37 -20.09
CA ASN A 430 -6.34 -1.04 -21.17
C ASN A 430 -5.33 -1.30 -22.30
N PRO A 431 -4.90 -2.55 -22.48
CA PRO A 431 -3.87 -2.88 -23.47
C PRO A 431 -4.34 -2.68 -24.91
N LYS A 432 -5.65 -2.82 -25.16
CA LYS A 432 -6.25 -2.61 -26.49
C LYS A 432 -6.25 -1.13 -26.87
N LEU A 433 -6.61 -0.25 -25.93
CA LEU A 433 -6.63 1.20 -26.13
C LEU A 433 -5.25 1.83 -25.92
N ARG A 434 -4.26 1.08 -25.43
CA ARG A 434 -2.92 1.57 -25.13
C ARG A 434 -2.91 2.71 -24.09
N MET A 435 -3.80 2.61 -23.08
CA MET A 435 -3.98 3.65 -22.06
C MET A 435 -3.74 3.12 -20.67
N VAL A 436 -3.15 3.96 -19.81
CA VAL A 436 -3.09 3.78 -18.36
C VAL A 436 -3.99 4.82 -17.70
N TYR A 437 -4.72 4.39 -16.67
CA TYR A 437 -5.64 5.21 -15.89
C TYR A 437 -5.10 5.43 -14.50
N ALA A 438 -4.92 6.69 -14.13
CA ALA A 438 -4.30 7.10 -12.88
C ALA A 438 -5.22 8.04 -12.09
N ALA A 439 -5.48 7.69 -10.84
CA ALA A 439 -6.18 8.55 -9.89
C ALA A 439 -5.20 9.55 -9.27
N ASN A 440 -5.53 10.83 -9.32
CA ASN A 440 -4.66 11.91 -8.87
C ASN A 440 -5.31 12.77 -7.80
N LEU A 441 -4.48 13.28 -6.89
CA LEU A 441 -4.86 14.26 -5.89
C LEU A 441 -4.37 15.66 -6.29
N HIS A 442 -5.24 16.66 -6.13
CA HIS A 442 -4.87 18.09 -6.13
C HIS A 442 -5.14 18.65 -4.74
N GLN A 443 -4.09 18.79 -3.97
CA GLN A 443 -4.17 19.22 -2.57
C GLN A 443 -3.05 20.21 -2.26
N PRO A 444 -3.31 21.53 -2.43
CA PRO A 444 -2.32 22.57 -2.16
C PRO A 444 -1.87 22.53 -0.70
N MET A 445 -0.55 22.55 -0.48
CA MET A 445 0.05 22.46 0.86
C MET A 445 1.17 23.47 1.07
N THR A 446 1.42 23.80 2.34
CA THR A 446 2.65 24.45 2.79
C THR A 446 3.53 23.45 3.51
N TYR A 447 4.83 23.53 3.23
CA TYR A 447 5.87 22.66 3.78
C TYR A 447 6.67 23.41 4.81
N HIS A 448 6.61 22.95 6.06
CA HIS A 448 7.30 23.55 7.19
C HIS A 448 8.41 22.62 7.65
N VAL A 449 9.62 23.14 7.83
CA VAL A 449 10.75 22.36 8.33
C VAL A 449 11.00 22.66 9.80
N GLU A 450 11.27 21.62 10.58
CA GLU A 450 11.64 21.70 11.97
C GLU A 450 12.68 20.61 12.29
N GLN A 451 13.79 21.01 12.91
CA GLN A 451 14.79 20.05 13.35
C GLN A 451 14.27 19.28 14.55
N ALA A 452 14.28 17.96 14.45
CA ALA A 452 13.92 17.06 15.54
C ALA A 452 14.88 15.87 15.60
N ALA A 453 15.35 15.56 16.80
CA ALA A 453 16.16 14.36 17.03
C ALA A 453 15.34 13.09 16.78
N TYR A 454 16.00 12.01 16.38
CA TYR A 454 15.35 10.71 16.18
C TYR A 454 14.60 10.25 17.43
N PRO A 455 13.27 10.03 17.36
CA PRO A 455 12.45 9.79 18.54
C PRO A 455 12.34 8.31 18.95
N GLY A 456 13.06 7.39 18.27
CA GLY A 456 13.03 5.97 18.57
C GLY A 456 11.71 5.29 18.20
N GLY A 457 11.48 4.98 16.92
CA GLY A 457 10.29 4.26 16.44
C GLY A 457 8.96 5.02 16.53
N LYS A 458 9.01 6.34 16.71
CA LYS A 458 7.84 7.24 16.70
C LYS A 458 7.89 8.10 15.45
N LEU A 459 6.76 8.75 15.13
CA LEU A 459 6.65 9.64 13.97
C LEU A 459 7.75 10.71 13.97
N TRP A 460 8.50 10.78 12.88
CA TRP A 460 9.66 11.66 12.71
C TRP A 460 9.64 12.34 11.34
N LEU A 461 8.79 13.33 11.19
CA LEU A 461 8.64 14.05 9.94
C LEU A 461 9.74 15.11 9.70
N GLY A 462 10.36 15.63 10.76
CA GLY A 462 11.28 16.76 10.65
C GLY A 462 10.58 18.05 10.20
N GLY A 463 9.30 18.19 10.55
CA GLY A 463 8.46 19.32 10.18
C GLY A 463 6.99 18.99 10.08
N ALA A 464 6.27 19.71 9.22
CA ALA A 464 4.86 19.47 8.93
C ALA A 464 4.50 19.91 7.51
N PHE A 465 3.66 19.17 6.83
CA PHE A 465 2.94 19.65 5.66
C PHE A 465 1.50 19.96 6.07
N LYS A 466 0.99 21.11 5.63
CA LYS A 466 -0.33 21.61 6.01
C LYS A 466 -1.14 21.93 4.78
N VAL A 467 -2.30 21.31 4.66
CA VAL A 467 -3.27 21.67 3.62
C VAL A 467 -3.66 23.13 3.76
N ILE A 468 -3.80 23.83 2.64
CA ILE A 468 -4.24 25.23 2.61
C ILE A 468 -5.78 25.26 2.52
N PRO A 469 -6.51 25.56 3.62
CA PRO A 469 -7.98 25.40 3.65
C PRO A 469 -8.73 26.35 2.71
N THR A 470 -8.10 27.46 2.32
CA THR A 470 -8.68 28.47 1.42
C THR A 470 -8.52 28.13 -0.05
N GLU A 471 -7.73 27.12 -0.38
CA GLU A 471 -7.54 26.65 -1.74
C GLU A 471 -8.36 25.40 -2.01
N LYS A 472 -8.94 25.31 -3.22
CA LYS A 472 -9.79 24.17 -3.60
C LYS A 472 -8.96 22.90 -3.68
N GLN A 473 -9.42 21.87 -2.97
CA GLN A 473 -8.94 20.49 -3.10
C GLN A 473 -9.88 19.74 -4.04
N TRP A 474 -9.33 18.90 -4.91
CA TRP A 474 -10.11 18.12 -5.89
C TRP A 474 -9.27 16.94 -6.39
N GLY A 475 -9.85 16.08 -7.18
CA GLY A 475 -9.17 14.93 -7.75
C GLY A 475 -9.33 14.86 -9.28
N ARG A 476 -8.56 13.97 -9.89
CA ARG A 476 -8.61 13.73 -11.34
C ARG A 476 -8.32 12.27 -11.66
N LEU A 477 -9.24 11.62 -12.36
CA LEU A 477 -8.88 10.42 -13.10
C LEU A 477 -8.34 10.84 -14.46
N ALA A 478 -7.10 10.50 -14.76
CA ALA A 478 -6.46 10.81 -16.03
C ALA A 478 -6.17 9.54 -16.82
N ALA A 479 -6.41 9.57 -18.14
CA ALA A 479 -5.95 8.52 -19.05
C ALA A 479 -4.72 9.00 -19.81
N VAL A 480 -3.64 8.26 -19.74
CA VAL A 480 -2.37 8.56 -20.40
C VAL A 480 -2.11 7.52 -21.48
N ASN A 481 -1.78 7.97 -22.69
CA ASN A 481 -1.38 7.09 -23.77
C ASN A 481 0.03 6.54 -23.51
N LEU A 482 0.18 5.23 -23.44
CA LEU A 482 1.42 4.53 -23.09
C LEU A 482 2.58 4.79 -24.06
N ASP A 483 2.25 4.96 -25.35
CA ASP A 483 3.25 5.08 -26.42
C ASP A 483 3.75 6.50 -26.63
N THR A 484 3.02 7.50 -26.14
CA THR A 484 3.33 8.92 -26.37
C THR A 484 3.53 9.72 -25.08
N GLY A 485 3.01 9.26 -23.94
CA GLY A 485 2.98 10.01 -22.69
C GLY A 485 1.95 11.14 -22.66
N LYS A 486 1.13 11.33 -23.71
CA LYS A 486 0.10 12.36 -23.76
C LYS A 486 -1.11 11.99 -22.92
N VAL A 487 -1.68 12.96 -22.22
CA VAL A 487 -2.95 12.81 -21.51
C VAL A 487 -4.09 12.85 -22.54
N ALA A 488 -4.75 11.69 -22.73
CA ALA A 488 -5.81 11.51 -23.72
C ALA A 488 -7.14 12.15 -23.27
N TRP A 489 -7.50 11.98 -21.99
CA TRP A 489 -8.66 12.60 -21.37
C TRP A 489 -8.46 12.76 -19.85
N LYS A 490 -9.28 13.62 -19.26
CA LYS A 490 -9.29 13.95 -17.83
C LYS A 490 -10.72 13.96 -17.33
N PHE A 491 -10.97 13.43 -16.15
CA PHE A 491 -12.25 13.51 -15.45
C PHE A 491 -11.99 14.06 -14.05
N ASP A 492 -12.44 15.29 -13.79
CA ASP A 492 -12.23 15.97 -12.51
C ASP A 492 -13.32 15.62 -11.51
N THR A 493 -12.95 15.48 -10.24
CA THR A 493 -13.83 15.10 -9.13
C THR A 493 -13.84 16.20 -8.06
N GLU A 494 -14.88 16.19 -7.21
CA GLU A 494 -15.04 17.23 -6.19
C GLU A 494 -14.01 17.13 -5.06
N GLN A 495 -13.50 15.93 -4.81
CA GLN A 495 -12.52 15.63 -3.76
C GLN A 495 -11.29 14.96 -4.35
N PRO A 496 -10.12 15.03 -3.65
CA PRO A 496 -8.92 14.30 -4.04
C PRO A 496 -9.21 12.82 -4.28
N LEU A 497 -8.59 12.22 -5.31
CA LEU A 497 -8.77 10.80 -5.60
C LEU A 497 -7.65 9.98 -4.97
N ILE A 498 -8.02 9.08 -4.08
CA ILE A 498 -7.18 8.03 -3.52
C ILE A 498 -7.97 6.72 -3.57
N GLY A 499 -7.34 5.64 -3.99
CA GLY A 499 -7.96 4.34 -4.24
C GLY A 499 -7.64 3.83 -5.64
N GLY A 500 -7.88 2.53 -5.88
CA GLY A 500 -7.50 1.89 -7.13
C GLY A 500 -8.46 2.16 -8.29
N ALA A 501 -7.94 2.07 -9.53
CA ALA A 501 -8.74 1.95 -10.73
C ALA A 501 -8.84 0.48 -11.19
N LEU A 502 -9.88 0.12 -11.93
CA LEU A 502 -10.06 -1.17 -12.59
C LEU A 502 -10.52 -0.96 -14.02
N ALA A 503 -9.74 -1.38 -15.00
CA ALA A 503 -10.16 -1.41 -16.40
C ALA A 503 -10.72 -2.80 -16.75
N THR A 504 -11.65 -2.87 -17.70
CA THR A 504 -12.26 -4.14 -18.14
C THR A 504 -12.27 -4.29 -19.65
N ALA A 505 -12.39 -5.53 -20.12
CA ALA A 505 -12.59 -5.81 -21.54
C ALA A 505 -13.91 -5.27 -22.10
N GLY A 506 -14.83 -4.82 -21.25
CA GLY A 506 -16.05 -4.11 -21.62
C GLY A 506 -15.87 -2.62 -21.95
N ASP A 507 -14.63 -2.17 -22.12
CA ASP A 507 -14.24 -0.78 -22.37
C ASP A 507 -14.69 0.20 -21.26
N LEU A 508 -14.64 -0.27 -20.00
CA LEU A 508 -14.98 0.50 -18.80
C LEU A 508 -13.77 0.71 -17.90
N VAL A 509 -13.77 1.82 -17.17
CA VAL A 509 -12.90 2.08 -16.03
C VAL A 509 -13.75 2.36 -14.80
N PHE A 510 -13.59 1.53 -13.76
CA PHE A 510 -14.23 1.70 -12.46
C PHE A 510 -13.26 2.37 -11.48
N TYR A 511 -13.77 3.29 -10.66
CA TYR A 511 -13.03 3.95 -9.59
C TYR A 511 -13.99 4.53 -8.56
N GLY A 512 -13.50 4.85 -7.36
CA GLY A 512 -14.32 5.43 -6.31
C GLY A 512 -13.79 6.77 -5.81
N GLU A 513 -14.65 7.52 -5.12
CA GLU A 513 -14.41 8.86 -4.60
C GLU A 513 -14.65 8.95 -3.09
N GLY A 514 -14.01 9.93 -2.44
CA GLY A 514 -14.13 10.17 -1.00
C GLY A 514 -15.55 10.56 -0.54
N ASN A 515 -16.37 11.13 -1.42
CA ASN A 515 -17.78 11.45 -1.19
C ASN A 515 -18.72 10.24 -1.26
N GLY A 516 -18.18 9.04 -1.52
CA GLY A 516 -18.91 7.78 -1.59
C GLY A 516 -19.36 7.39 -2.99
N LEU A 517 -19.07 8.18 -4.00
CA LEU A 517 -19.43 7.83 -5.38
C LEU A 517 -18.51 6.74 -5.92
N PHE A 518 -19.08 5.62 -6.34
CA PHE A 518 -18.45 4.59 -7.14
C PHE A 518 -18.92 4.74 -8.58
N ARG A 519 -17.99 4.88 -9.51
CA ARG A 519 -18.28 5.28 -10.89
C ARG A 519 -17.69 4.34 -11.93
N ALA A 520 -18.35 4.28 -13.09
CA ALA A 520 -17.84 3.66 -14.31
C ALA A 520 -17.77 4.69 -15.44
N LEU A 521 -16.58 4.87 -16.02
CA LEU A 521 -16.36 5.70 -17.19
C LEU A 521 -16.11 4.86 -18.42
N HIS A 522 -16.42 5.42 -19.60
CA HIS A 522 -15.97 4.88 -20.89
C HIS A 522 -14.45 4.98 -21.00
N ALA A 523 -13.76 3.85 -21.13
CA ALA A 523 -12.31 3.77 -21.08
C ALA A 523 -11.60 4.64 -22.14
N GLY A 524 -12.19 4.76 -23.34
CA GLY A 524 -11.60 5.52 -24.44
C GLY A 524 -11.82 7.03 -24.39
N THR A 525 -12.89 7.50 -23.71
CA THR A 525 -13.32 8.92 -23.77
C THR A 525 -13.41 9.62 -22.42
N GLY A 526 -13.44 8.88 -21.32
CA GLY A 526 -13.68 9.44 -19.98
C GLY A 526 -15.13 9.84 -19.69
N GLN A 527 -16.09 9.50 -20.58
CA GLN A 527 -17.50 9.81 -20.38
C GLN A 527 -18.04 9.00 -19.18
N LEU A 528 -18.76 9.66 -18.27
CA LEU A 528 -19.48 9.00 -17.17
C LEU A 528 -20.64 8.18 -17.73
N LEU A 529 -20.69 6.89 -17.41
CA LEU A 529 -21.73 5.96 -17.87
C LEU A 529 -22.61 5.43 -16.73
N TRP A 530 -22.07 5.37 -15.52
CA TRP A 530 -22.79 4.87 -14.34
C TRP A 530 -22.15 5.39 -13.05
N GLU A 531 -22.98 5.58 -12.03
CA GLU A 531 -22.54 5.90 -10.68
C GLU A 531 -23.48 5.34 -9.62
N PHE A 532 -22.93 5.08 -8.45
CA PHE A 532 -23.67 4.68 -7.26
C PHE A 532 -23.02 5.32 -6.01
N ASN A 533 -23.85 5.85 -5.10
CA ASN A 533 -23.33 6.39 -3.84
C ASN A 533 -23.40 5.33 -2.75
N CYS A 534 -22.24 4.93 -2.24
CA CYS A 534 -22.10 3.94 -1.16
C CYS A 534 -22.42 4.49 0.23
N GLY A 535 -22.57 5.81 0.39
CA GLY A 535 -22.82 6.45 1.68
C GLY A 535 -21.59 6.75 2.54
N ALA A 536 -20.46 6.11 2.27
CA ALA A 536 -19.13 6.35 2.85
C ALA A 536 -18.08 6.37 1.73
N GLY A 537 -16.88 6.88 1.99
CA GLY A 537 -15.85 7.01 0.97
C GLY A 537 -15.53 5.68 0.28
N ALA A 538 -15.57 5.67 -1.05
CA ALA A 538 -15.32 4.51 -1.89
C ALA A 538 -13.82 4.47 -2.27
N ASN A 539 -12.94 4.25 -1.30
CA ASN A 539 -11.50 4.41 -1.43
C ASN A 539 -10.70 3.10 -1.51
N ALA A 540 -11.39 1.95 -1.56
CA ALA A 540 -10.76 0.66 -1.76
C ALA A 540 -10.35 0.43 -3.24
N MET A 541 -9.85 -0.75 -3.53
CA MET A 541 -9.49 -1.17 -4.87
C MET A 541 -10.62 -1.99 -5.49
N PRO A 542 -11.33 -1.50 -6.53
CA PRO A 542 -12.42 -2.25 -7.15
C PRO A 542 -11.91 -3.51 -7.83
N VAL A 543 -12.72 -4.59 -7.79
CA VAL A 543 -12.41 -5.87 -8.43
C VAL A 543 -13.61 -6.38 -9.23
N SER A 544 -13.36 -7.22 -10.22
CA SER A 544 -14.42 -7.90 -10.98
C SER A 544 -14.14 -9.39 -11.10
N TYR A 545 -15.19 -10.19 -11.11
CA TYR A 545 -15.12 -11.66 -11.12
C TYR A 545 -16.42 -12.26 -11.66
N MET A 546 -16.45 -13.58 -11.91
CA MET A 546 -17.67 -14.30 -12.30
C MET A 546 -18.01 -15.40 -11.33
N VAL A 547 -19.30 -15.55 -11.02
CA VAL A 547 -19.86 -16.70 -10.33
C VAL A 547 -21.02 -17.25 -11.14
N LYS A 548 -20.97 -18.54 -11.47
CA LYS A 548 -22.02 -19.22 -12.27
C LYS A 548 -22.37 -18.49 -13.57
N GLY A 549 -21.34 -17.94 -14.25
CA GLY A 549 -21.51 -17.25 -15.53
C GLY A 549 -22.06 -15.81 -15.44
N LYS A 550 -22.27 -15.28 -14.23
CA LYS A 550 -22.68 -13.89 -13.99
C LYS A 550 -21.48 -13.07 -13.53
N GLN A 551 -21.22 -11.92 -14.19
CA GLN A 551 -20.16 -10.99 -13.81
C GLN A 551 -20.61 -10.07 -12.68
N TYR A 552 -19.72 -9.87 -11.73
CA TYR A 552 -19.87 -8.97 -10.58
C TYR A 552 -18.76 -7.92 -10.58
N VAL A 553 -19.03 -6.79 -9.98
CA VAL A 553 -18.05 -5.74 -9.63
C VAL A 553 -18.19 -5.43 -8.15
N ALA A 554 -17.10 -5.44 -7.41
CA ALA A 554 -17.09 -5.19 -5.97
C ALA A 554 -16.27 -3.95 -5.62
N MET A 555 -16.72 -3.19 -4.60
CA MET A 555 -16.08 -2.00 -4.07
C MET A 555 -16.21 -1.93 -2.56
N GLY A 556 -15.09 -1.72 -1.86
CA GLY A 556 -15.09 -1.40 -0.44
C GLY A 556 -15.38 0.07 -0.19
N CYS A 557 -16.36 0.35 0.66
CA CYS A 557 -16.86 1.69 0.96
C CYS A 557 -16.68 1.97 2.46
N GLY A 558 -15.42 2.18 2.88
CA GLY A 558 -15.03 2.38 4.28
C GLY A 558 -14.40 3.74 4.58
N GLY A 559 -14.22 4.60 3.58
CA GLY A 559 -13.56 5.88 3.74
C GLY A 559 -12.04 5.77 3.80
N ASN A 560 -11.39 6.88 4.16
CA ASN A 560 -9.94 6.97 4.23
C ASN A 560 -9.51 7.90 5.36
N THR A 561 -8.60 7.45 6.23
CA THR A 561 -8.11 8.19 7.40
C THR A 561 -7.19 9.33 7.01
N GLN A 562 -6.29 9.11 6.04
CA GLN A 562 -5.32 10.11 5.59
C GLN A 562 -5.97 11.40 5.06
N LEU A 563 -7.08 11.26 4.33
CA LEU A 563 -7.83 12.40 3.76
C LEU A 563 -9.08 12.76 4.55
N ASP A 564 -9.30 12.13 5.70
CA ASP A 564 -10.47 12.31 6.56
C ASP A 564 -11.80 12.16 5.82
N PHE A 565 -11.89 11.22 4.89
CA PHE A 565 -13.14 10.91 4.21
C PHE A 565 -14.07 10.10 5.12
N LYS A 566 -15.37 10.28 4.91
CA LYS A 566 -16.41 9.65 5.74
C LYS A 566 -16.20 8.15 5.86
N ARG A 567 -16.07 7.65 7.10
CA ARG A 567 -15.89 6.23 7.42
C ARG A 567 -17.19 5.47 7.21
N GLY A 568 -17.02 4.20 6.86
CA GLY A 568 -18.06 3.19 6.73
C GLY A 568 -17.46 1.80 6.91
N ASP A 569 -18.25 0.77 6.64
CA ASP A 569 -17.89 -0.62 6.85
C ASP A 569 -18.46 -1.55 5.77
N THR A 570 -18.84 -0.99 4.63
CA THR A 570 -19.60 -1.74 3.62
C THR A 570 -18.73 -2.21 2.46
N LEU A 571 -18.80 -3.49 2.13
CA LEU A 571 -18.45 -4.02 0.83
C LEU A 571 -19.72 -4.03 -0.03
N ALA A 572 -19.76 -3.24 -1.09
CA ALA A 572 -20.85 -3.19 -2.06
C ALA A 572 -20.51 -4.00 -3.30
N VAL A 573 -21.40 -4.89 -3.72
CA VAL A 573 -21.20 -5.75 -4.89
C VAL A 573 -22.36 -5.56 -5.87
N PHE A 574 -22.03 -5.38 -7.14
CA PHE A 574 -22.94 -5.01 -8.22
C PHE A 574 -22.94 -6.07 -9.31
N ALA A 575 -24.10 -6.22 -9.97
CA ALA A 575 -24.26 -7.09 -11.12
C ALA A 575 -25.41 -6.58 -12.04
N LEU A 576 -25.47 -7.10 -13.25
CA LEU A 576 -26.67 -7.01 -14.08
C LEU A 576 -27.75 -7.97 -13.57
N ASP A 577 -29.03 -7.71 -13.89
CA ASP A 577 -30.16 -8.57 -13.52
C ASP A 577 -30.03 -10.01 -14.04
#